data_3bf9dee61979ef5a58842613779b130f
#
_entry.id   3bf9dee61979ef5a58842613779b130f
#
_cell.length_a   1.000
_cell.length_b   1.000
_cell.length_c   1.000
_cell.angle_alpha   90.00
_cell.angle_beta   90.00
_cell.angle_gamma   90.00
#
_symmetry.space_group_name_H-M   'P 1'
#
loop_
_entity.id
_entity.type
_entity.pdbx_description
1 polymer ?
#
loop_
_entity_poly.entity_id
_entity_poly.type
_entity_poly.pdbx_seq_one_letter_code
_entity_poly.pdbx_strand_id
1 'polypeptide(L)'
;MNPITLEILRLTVDKSFHLAAPAFTTLRQTAKAVGVREQYYGLTDDNSSQLLWIIEWPQKTHSPEFQEESSHFRQQINVLDVNLKPISWLVPFRFAEEVRPALTAPICEFAHIVLKEGSKPEMISESLHKTFTDCYYARGFTGGNWGIATNSNEKVCIYVLGWESRAHHTEYSKTALFDVEINKLKPHYAPGSMGIFLRLTRESS
;
A
#
# COMPACT_ATOMS: atom_id res chain seq x y z
N MET A 1 -2.47 -19.12 10.01
CA MET A 1 -2.43 -17.64 9.97
C MET A 1 -0.96 -17.22 9.79
N ASN A 2 -0.64 -16.64 8.63
CA ASN A 2 0.74 -16.31 8.28
C ASN A 2 0.89 -14.78 8.20
N PRO A 3 1.78 -14.18 8.99
CA PRO A 3 2.11 -12.78 8.84
C PRO A 3 2.84 -12.54 7.52
N ILE A 4 2.63 -11.37 6.93
CA ILE A 4 3.38 -10.90 5.75
C ILE A 4 3.89 -9.50 5.98
N THR A 5 4.98 -9.18 5.30
CA THR A 5 5.45 -7.79 5.16
C THR A 5 5.34 -7.40 3.70
N LEU A 6 4.60 -6.35 3.45
CA LEU A 6 4.51 -5.74 2.14
C LEU A 6 5.43 -4.53 2.10
N GLU A 7 6.21 -4.42 1.05
CA GLU A 7 6.81 -3.15 0.66
C GLU A 7 5.90 -2.49 -0.35
N ILE A 8 5.55 -1.25 -0.08
CA ILE A 8 4.68 -0.46 -0.92
C ILE A 8 5.50 0.68 -1.48
N LEU A 9 5.80 0.58 -2.76
CA LEU A 9 6.57 1.56 -3.51
C LEU A 9 5.61 2.49 -4.25
N ARG A 10 5.77 3.80 -4.05
CA ARG A 10 5.11 4.83 -4.84
C ARG A 10 6.16 5.58 -5.64
N LEU A 11 6.03 5.52 -6.95
CA LEU A 11 6.95 6.12 -7.90
C LEU A 11 6.24 7.13 -8.79
N THR A 12 6.91 8.23 -9.09
CA THR A 12 6.50 9.12 -10.17
C THR A 12 7.18 8.65 -11.44
N VAL A 13 6.39 8.16 -12.39
CA VAL A 13 6.91 7.64 -13.66
C VAL A 13 6.70 8.63 -14.81
N ASP A 14 7.45 8.45 -15.88
CA ASP A 14 7.31 9.26 -17.09
C ASP A 14 5.89 9.15 -17.66
N LYS A 15 5.41 10.20 -18.31
CA LYS A 15 4.08 10.24 -18.93
C LYS A 15 3.87 9.20 -20.03
N SER A 16 4.96 8.75 -20.65
CA SER A 16 4.95 7.67 -21.65
C SER A 16 5.00 6.27 -21.05
N PHE A 17 5.13 6.18 -19.71
CA PHE A 17 5.22 4.91 -19.01
C PHE A 17 3.94 4.09 -19.15
N HIS A 18 4.10 2.79 -19.35
CA HIS A 18 3.02 1.81 -19.31
C HIS A 18 3.49 0.54 -18.58
N LEU A 19 2.55 -0.19 -18.00
CA LEU A 19 2.85 -1.34 -17.12
C LEU A 19 3.60 -2.48 -17.82
N ALA A 20 3.53 -2.56 -19.15
CA ALA A 20 4.30 -3.52 -19.97
C ALA A 20 5.64 -2.96 -20.48
N ALA A 21 6.08 -1.78 -20.01
CA ALA A 21 7.35 -1.20 -20.42
C ALA A 21 8.51 -2.17 -20.14
N PRO A 22 9.45 -2.37 -21.09
CA PRO A 22 10.54 -3.35 -20.95
C PRO A 22 11.37 -3.14 -19.69
N ALA A 23 11.69 -1.88 -19.34
CA ALA A 23 12.45 -1.56 -18.13
C ALA A 23 11.73 -2.02 -16.86
N PHE A 24 10.42 -1.80 -16.75
CA PHE A 24 9.64 -2.24 -15.60
C PHE A 24 9.45 -3.76 -15.57
N THR A 25 9.29 -4.38 -16.74
CA THR A 25 9.24 -5.85 -16.85
C THR A 25 10.53 -6.48 -16.36
N THR A 26 11.68 -5.95 -16.78
CA THR A 26 13.00 -6.42 -16.31
C THR A 26 13.13 -6.24 -14.79
N LEU A 27 12.67 -5.11 -14.23
CA LEU A 27 12.68 -4.89 -12.79
C LEU A 27 11.87 -5.93 -12.01
N ARG A 28 10.67 -6.27 -12.49
CA ARG A 28 9.85 -7.31 -11.87
C ARG A 28 10.50 -8.69 -11.91
N GLN A 29 11.20 -9.00 -13.02
CA GLN A 29 11.98 -10.24 -13.13
C GLN A 29 13.17 -10.22 -12.17
N THR A 30 13.87 -9.11 -12.04
CA THR A 30 14.94 -8.93 -11.04
C THR A 30 14.41 -9.13 -9.63
N ALA A 31 13.22 -8.59 -9.32
CA ALA A 31 12.58 -8.80 -8.02
C ALA A 31 12.34 -10.28 -7.71
N LYS A 32 11.89 -11.06 -8.70
CA LYS A 32 11.78 -12.53 -8.55
C LYS A 32 13.13 -13.19 -8.27
N ALA A 33 14.16 -12.79 -8.99
CA ALA A 33 15.51 -13.35 -8.83
C ALA A 33 16.08 -13.10 -7.42
N VAL A 34 15.74 -11.99 -6.78
CA VAL A 34 16.13 -11.69 -5.39
C VAL A 34 15.15 -12.24 -4.34
N GLY A 35 14.22 -13.10 -4.73
CA GLY A 35 13.38 -13.89 -3.82
C GLY A 35 12.01 -13.29 -3.48
N VAL A 36 11.54 -12.29 -4.22
CA VAL A 36 10.17 -11.77 -4.07
C VAL A 36 9.15 -12.86 -4.39
N ARG A 37 8.14 -13.01 -3.53
CA ARG A 37 7.11 -14.05 -3.66
C ARG A 37 5.99 -13.64 -4.60
N GLU A 38 5.41 -12.49 -4.35
CA GLU A 38 4.32 -11.95 -5.16
C GLU A 38 4.51 -10.45 -5.35
N GLN A 39 4.00 -9.96 -6.45
CA GLN A 39 4.03 -8.56 -6.83
C GLN A 39 2.66 -8.12 -7.31
N TYR A 40 2.27 -6.91 -6.92
CA TYR A 40 1.05 -6.27 -7.37
C TYR A 40 1.40 -4.86 -7.81
N TYR A 41 0.91 -4.41 -8.95
CA TYR A 41 1.26 -3.10 -9.47
C TYR A 41 0.14 -2.50 -10.30
N GLY A 42 0.06 -1.19 -10.31
CA GLY A 42 -0.91 -0.44 -11.11
C GLY A 42 -0.62 1.05 -11.12
N LEU A 43 -1.16 1.73 -12.10
CA LEU A 43 -1.19 3.19 -12.13
C LEU A 43 -2.41 3.68 -11.36
N THR A 44 -2.27 4.79 -10.65
CA THR A 44 -3.38 5.34 -9.88
C THR A 44 -4.45 5.94 -10.79
N ASP A 45 -5.72 5.81 -10.41
CA ASP A 45 -6.86 6.30 -11.20
C ASP A 45 -6.80 7.82 -11.42
N ASP A 46 -6.34 8.56 -10.42
CA ASP A 46 -6.33 10.01 -10.45
C ASP A 46 -5.08 10.60 -11.14
N ASN A 47 -4.01 9.80 -11.31
CA ASN A 47 -2.76 10.25 -11.92
C ASN A 47 -1.99 9.11 -12.57
N SER A 48 -2.08 8.99 -13.88
CA SER A 48 -1.38 7.95 -14.66
C SER A 48 0.15 8.05 -14.64
N SER A 49 0.73 9.08 -14.03
CA SER A 49 2.17 9.19 -13.77
C SER A 49 2.55 8.70 -12.38
N GLN A 50 1.61 8.15 -11.61
CA GLN A 50 1.92 7.52 -10.32
C GLN A 50 1.75 6.01 -10.41
N LEU A 51 2.86 5.30 -10.24
CA LEU A 51 2.90 3.85 -10.14
C LEU A 51 2.89 3.45 -8.66
N LEU A 52 1.97 2.58 -8.29
CA LEU A 52 2.07 1.81 -7.06
C LEU A 52 2.60 0.42 -7.40
N TRP A 53 3.66 0.01 -6.70
CA TRP A 53 4.21 -1.33 -6.82
C TRP A 53 4.32 -1.93 -5.42
N ILE A 54 3.57 -2.99 -5.16
CA ILE A 54 3.47 -3.68 -3.87
C ILE A 54 4.20 -5.00 -4.00
N ILE A 55 5.14 -5.24 -3.11
CA ILE A 55 6.04 -6.38 -3.15
C ILE A 55 5.87 -7.18 -1.85
N GLU A 56 5.57 -8.48 -1.98
CA GLU A 56 5.59 -9.40 -0.85
C GLU A 56 6.99 -10.00 -0.71
N TRP A 57 7.71 -9.51 0.29
CA TRP A 57 9.04 -10.01 0.58
C TRP A 57 9.02 -11.32 1.38
N PRO A 58 9.99 -12.23 1.17
CA PRO A 58 10.17 -13.39 2.04
C PRO A 58 10.55 -12.94 3.47
N GLN A 59 10.24 -13.77 4.47
CA GLN A 59 10.50 -13.44 5.89
C GLN A 59 11.97 -13.14 6.23
N LYS A 60 12.91 -13.50 5.36
CA LYS A 60 14.36 -13.28 5.54
C LYS A 60 14.86 -11.90 5.13
N THR A 61 13.97 -10.97 4.78
CA THR A 61 14.31 -9.64 4.22
C THR A 61 15.18 -8.75 5.10
N HIS A 62 15.34 -9.10 6.35
CA HIS A 62 16.15 -8.32 7.29
C HIS A 62 17.59 -8.88 7.45
N SER A 63 17.97 -9.91 6.71
CA SER A 63 19.35 -10.39 6.75
C SER A 63 20.28 -9.43 6.02
N PRO A 64 21.52 -9.21 6.53
CA PRO A 64 22.51 -8.38 5.83
C PRO A 64 22.80 -8.86 4.41
N GLU A 65 22.84 -10.17 4.19
CA GLU A 65 23.08 -10.79 2.88
C GLU A 65 21.98 -10.41 1.89
N PHE A 66 20.72 -10.44 2.32
CA PHE A 66 19.59 -10.06 1.48
C PHE A 66 19.64 -8.58 1.09
N GLN A 67 20.03 -7.69 2.01
CA GLN A 67 20.16 -6.26 1.73
C GLN A 67 21.28 -6.00 0.70
N GLU A 68 22.38 -6.70 0.76
CA GLU A 68 23.48 -6.59 -0.20
C GLU A 68 23.05 -7.11 -1.58
N GLU A 69 22.45 -8.28 -1.67
CA GLU A 69 21.93 -8.86 -2.92
C GLU A 69 20.85 -7.97 -3.57
N SER A 70 20.07 -7.27 -2.77
CA SER A 70 19.01 -6.37 -3.25
C SER A 70 19.52 -4.96 -3.62
N SER A 71 20.77 -4.61 -3.36
CA SER A 71 21.30 -3.24 -3.55
C SER A 71 21.19 -2.75 -4.99
N HIS A 72 21.52 -3.58 -5.96
CA HIS A 72 21.40 -3.28 -7.38
C HIS A 72 19.92 -3.08 -7.79
N PHE A 73 19.04 -3.92 -7.28
CA PHE A 73 17.59 -3.79 -7.47
C PHE A 73 17.07 -2.44 -6.96
N ARG A 74 17.55 -2.00 -5.79
CA ARG A 74 17.19 -0.68 -5.23
C ARG A 74 17.64 0.48 -6.12
N GLN A 75 18.83 0.41 -6.67
CA GLN A 75 19.32 1.42 -7.60
C GLN A 75 18.46 1.49 -8.87
N GLN A 76 18.04 0.36 -9.40
CA GLN A 76 17.16 0.30 -10.57
C GLN A 76 15.76 0.89 -10.29
N ILE A 77 15.21 0.67 -9.08
CA ILE A 77 13.95 1.31 -8.66
C ILE A 77 14.10 2.84 -8.63
N ASN A 78 15.21 3.34 -8.10
CA ASN A 78 15.46 4.78 -8.06
C ASN A 78 15.47 5.42 -9.45
N VAL A 79 16.02 4.73 -10.44
CA VAL A 79 16.07 5.22 -11.84
C VAL A 79 14.68 5.22 -12.48
N LEU A 80 13.77 4.35 -12.07
CA LEU A 80 12.41 4.32 -12.59
C LEU A 80 11.59 5.53 -12.15
N ASP A 81 11.89 6.11 -10.98
CA ASP A 81 11.27 7.33 -10.50
C ASP A 81 11.91 8.56 -11.15
N VAL A 82 11.13 9.38 -11.86
CA VAL A 82 11.64 10.56 -12.58
C VAL A 82 12.26 11.62 -11.67
N ASN A 83 11.93 11.59 -10.37
CA ASN A 83 12.50 12.48 -9.36
C ASN A 83 13.67 11.84 -8.61
N LEU A 84 14.02 10.59 -8.92
CA LEU A 84 15.02 9.77 -8.21
C LEU A 84 14.74 9.66 -6.70
N LYS A 85 13.48 9.72 -6.30
CA LYS A 85 13.02 9.73 -4.91
C LYS A 85 11.76 8.85 -4.74
N PRO A 86 11.85 7.55 -5.04
CA PRO A 86 10.71 6.67 -4.77
C PRO A 86 10.38 6.67 -3.27
N ILE A 87 9.11 6.62 -2.96
CA ILE A 87 8.65 6.46 -1.58
C ILE A 87 8.45 4.97 -1.35
N SER A 88 9.00 4.46 -0.25
CA SER A 88 8.88 3.06 0.16
C SER A 88 8.35 2.97 1.58
N TRP A 89 7.32 2.17 1.80
CA TRP A 89 6.81 1.82 3.12
C TRP A 89 6.88 0.31 3.30
N LEU A 90 7.55 -0.13 4.37
CA LEU A 90 7.52 -1.52 4.83
C LEU A 90 6.41 -1.66 5.86
N VAL A 91 5.37 -2.41 5.52
CA VAL A 91 4.18 -2.56 6.36
C VAL A 91 3.99 -4.03 6.73
N PRO A 92 4.16 -4.40 8.01
CA PRO A 92 3.83 -5.71 8.49
C PRO A 92 2.32 -5.85 8.67
N PHE A 93 1.75 -6.94 8.14
CA PHE A 93 0.37 -7.34 8.36
C PHE A 93 0.34 -8.66 9.13
N ARG A 94 -0.51 -8.72 10.14
CA ARG A 94 -0.63 -9.89 11.01
C ARG A 94 -1.21 -11.09 10.28
N PHE A 95 -2.12 -10.84 9.35
CA PHE A 95 -2.86 -11.88 8.63
C PHE A 95 -2.82 -11.61 7.12
N ALA A 96 -2.08 -12.44 6.40
CA ALA A 96 -2.03 -12.39 4.95
C ALA A 96 -3.41 -12.59 4.29
N GLU A 97 -4.22 -13.44 4.90
CA GLU A 97 -5.55 -13.81 4.41
C GLU A 97 -6.52 -12.63 4.38
N GLU A 98 -6.31 -11.63 5.24
CA GLU A 98 -7.16 -10.44 5.29
C GLU A 98 -6.77 -9.40 4.23
N VAL A 99 -5.47 -9.24 3.96
CA VAL A 99 -4.99 -8.19 3.03
C VAL A 99 -5.01 -8.64 1.57
N ARG A 100 -4.79 -9.93 1.28
CA ARG A 100 -4.75 -10.44 -0.10
C ARG A 100 -6.03 -10.22 -0.90
N PRO A 101 -7.25 -10.36 -0.33
CA PRO A 101 -8.47 -10.03 -1.07
C PRO A 101 -8.50 -8.58 -1.58
N ALA A 102 -7.93 -7.63 -0.82
CA ALA A 102 -7.84 -6.25 -1.27
C ALA A 102 -6.87 -6.06 -2.45
N LEU A 103 -5.74 -6.79 -2.44
CA LEU A 103 -4.75 -6.73 -3.52
C LEU A 103 -5.23 -7.34 -4.83
N THR A 104 -6.27 -8.16 -4.79
CA THR A 104 -6.88 -8.81 -5.97
C THR A 104 -8.29 -8.30 -6.28
N ALA A 105 -8.76 -7.31 -5.54
CA ALA A 105 -10.06 -6.71 -5.75
C ALA A 105 -10.14 -5.96 -7.09
N PRO A 106 -11.34 -5.79 -7.67
CA PRO A 106 -11.54 -4.94 -8.85
C PRO A 106 -11.02 -3.52 -8.67
N ILE A 107 -11.13 -2.97 -7.46
CA ILE A 107 -10.52 -1.70 -7.05
C ILE A 107 -9.84 -1.90 -5.70
N CYS A 108 -8.57 -1.55 -5.63
CA CYS A 108 -7.82 -1.45 -4.38
C CYS A 108 -7.79 0.02 -3.95
N GLU A 109 -8.22 0.28 -2.73
CA GLU A 109 -7.97 1.54 -2.04
C GLU A 109 -6.70 1.41 -1.23
N PHE A 110 -5.82 2.35 -1.44
CA PHE A 110 -4.60 2.50 -0.71
C PHE A 110 -4.63 3.84 0.02
N ALA A 111 -4.91 3.83 1.33
CA ALA A 111 -4.91 5.04 2.11
C ALA A 111 -3.67 5.11 3.00
N HIS A 112 -2.89 6.17 2.87
CA HIS A 112 -1.81 6.45 3.77
C HIS A 112 -2.14 7.67 4.64
N ILE A 113 -2.02 7.48 5.94
CA ILE A 113 -2.34 8.45 6.96
C ILE A 113 -1.06 8.80 7.70
N VAL A 114 -0.61 10.03 7.50
CA VAL A 114 0.52 10.57 8.25
C VAL A 114 -0.02 11.15 9.55
N LEU A 115 0.50 10.69 10.69
CA LEU A 115 0.08 11.21 11.98
C LEU A 115 0.90 12.45 12.35
N LYS A 116 0.24 13.45 12.95
CA LYS A 116 0.89 14.63 13.49
C LYS A 116 1.90 14.27 14.55
N GLU A 117 2.93 15.08 14.69
CA GLU A 117 3.86 15.01 15.80
C GLU A 117 3.09 15.08 17.15
N GLY A 118 3.43 14.19 18.08
CA GLY A 118 2.74 14.04 19.35
C GLY A 118 1.51 13.11 19.34
N SER A 119 0.95 12.78 18.16
CA SER A 119 -0.07 11.74 18.08
C SER A 119 0.57 10.36 18.27
N LYS A 120 0.04 9.60 19.22
CA LYS A 120 0.53 8.25 19.52
C LYS A 120 -0.45 7.23 18.92
N PRO A 121 -0.01 6.34 18.00
CA PRO A 121 -0.89 5.32 17.43
C PRO A 121 -1.60 4.49 18.48
N GLU A 122 -0.95 4.23 19.62
CA GLU A 122 -1.50 3.43 20.72
C GLU A 122 -2.75 4.07 21.35
N MET A 123 -2.84 5.42 21.34
CA MET A 123 -3.99 6.15 21.88
C MET A 123 -5.21 6.15 20.94
N ILE A 124 -4.99 5.94 19.66
CA ILE A 124 -6.03 5.97 18.62
C ILE A 124 -6.15 4.63 17.88
N SER A 125 -5.48 3.59 18.37
CA SER A 125 -5.43 2.28 17.73
C SER A 125 -6.80 1.64 17.57
N GLU A 126 -7.69 1.83 18.53
CA GLU A 126 -9.07 1.35 18.45
C GLU A 126 -9.81 1.99 17.27
N SER A 127 -9.73 3.32 17.12
CA SER A 127 -10.35 4.03 16.01
C SER A 127 -9.69 3.70 14.66
N LEU A 128 -8.35 3.54 14.63
CA LEU A 128 -7.63 3.09 13.43
C LEU A 128 -8.11 1.70 13.01
N HIS A 129 -8.25 0.78 13.95
CA HIS A 129 -8.73 -0.57 13.67
C HIS A 129 -10.21 -0.57 13.28
N LYS A 130 -11.02 0.21 13.97
CA LYS A 130 -12.45 0.30 13.72
C LYS A 130 -12.75 0.90 12.34
N THR A 131 -11.97 1.87 11.88
CA THR A 131 -12.06 2.41 10.51
C THR A 131 -11.96 1.31 9.45
N PHE A 132 -11.13 0.30 9.68
CA PHE A 132 -11.03 -0.87 8.81
C PHE A 132 -12.22 -1.83 9.02
N THR A 133 -12.51 -2.21 10.27
CA THR A 133 -13.52 -3.24 10.53
C THR A 133 -14.95 -2.79 10.20
N ASP A 134 -15.24 -1.52 10.28
CA ASP A 134 -16.53 -0.95 9.88
C ASP A 134 -16.79 -1.09 8.37
N CYS A 135 -15.73 -1.22 7.54
CA CYS A 135 -15.88 -1.50 6.12
C CYS A 135 -16.60 -2.83 5.84
N TYR A 136 -16.57 -3.81 6.76
CA TYR A 136 -17.30 -5.06 6.58
C TYR A 136 -18.84 -4.88 6.56
N TYR A 137 -19.35 -3.75 7.03
CA TYR A 137 -20.76 -3.39 6.91
C TYR A 137 -21.08 -2.68 5.59
N ALA A 138 -20.06 -2.34 4.81
CA ALA A 138 -20.24 -1.67 3.55
C ALA A 138 -20.51 -2.67 2.43
N ARG A 139 -21.49 -2.36 1.58
CA ARG A 139 -21.72 -3.14 0.36
C ARG A 139 -20.50 -3.04 -0.55
N GLY A 140 -20.09 -4.15 -1.13
CA GLY A 140 -18.99 -4.21 -2.10
C GLY A 140 -17.60 -4.14 -1.50
N PHE A 141 -17.46 -4.17 -0.16
CA PHE A 141 -16.16 -4.37 0.49
C PHE A 141 -15.74 -5.83 0.34
N THR A 142 -14.51 -6.06 -0.12
CA THR A 142 -14.01 -7.41 -0.41
C THR A 142 -13.01 -7.93 0.64
N GLY A 143 -12.55 -7.06 1.52
CA GLY A 143 -11.57 -7.36 2.56
C GLY A 143 -10.44 -6.35 2.57
N GLY A 144 -9.55 -6.49 3.52
CA GLY A 144 -8.41 -5.59 3.68
C GLY A 144 -7.78 -5.69 5.04
N ASN A 145 -6.83 -4.83 5.30
CA ASN A 145 -6.26 -4.62 6.62
C ASN A 145 -5.48 -3.30 6.66
N TRP A 146 -4.96 -2.96 7.83
CA TRP A 146 -4.11 -1.81 8.03
C TRP A 146 -2.87 -2.17 8.86
N GLY A 147 -1.84 -1.36 8.73
CA GLY A 147 -0.61 -1.51 9.50
C GLY A 147 0.15 -0.19 9.57
N ILE A 148 1.23 -0.19 10.34
CA ILE A 148 2.10 0.98 10.50
C ILE A 148 3.41 0.71 9.77
N ALA A 149 3.85 1.65 8.94
CA ALA A 149 5.14 1.55 8.26
C ALA A 149 6.29 1.57 9.26
N THR A 150 7.21 0.62 9.11
CA THR A 150 8.32 0.41 10.06
C THR A 150 9.61 1.12 9.65
N ASN A 151 9.70 1.58 8.41
CA ASN A 151 10.89 2.22 7.82
C ASN A 151 10.73 3.73 7.59
N SER A 152 9.73 4.37 8.20
CA SER A 152 9.50 5.81 8.11
C SER A 152 9.84 6.50 9.43
N ASN A 153 10.45 7.67 9.34
CA ASN A 153 10.64 8.55 10.51
C ASN A 153 9.32 9.17 10.97
N GLU A 154 8.39 9.36 10.05
CA GLU A 154 7.02 9.76 10.34
C GLU A 154 6.19 8.52 10.69
N LYS A 155 5.17 8.71 11.52
CA LYS A 155 4.22 7.65 11.84
C LYS A 155 3.18 7.58 10.73
N VAL A 156 3.34 6.59 9.85
CA VAL A 156 2.47 6.39 8.68
C VAL A 156 1.64 5.13 8.89
N CYS A 157 0.32 5.30 8.96
CA CYS A 157 -0.64 4.21 8.96
C CYS A 157 -1.10 3.96 7.52
N ILE A 158 -1.04 2.72 7.10
CA ILE A 158 -1.39 2.29 5.74
C ILE A 158 -2.59 1.37 5.81
N TYR A 159 -3.65 1.71 5.06
CA TYR A 159 -4.79 0.84 4.81
C TYR A 159 -4.69 0.29 3.39
N VAL A 160 -4.95 -0.99 3.25
CA VAL A 160 -5.10 -1.68 1.97
C VAL A 160 -6.48 -2.31 1.97
N LEU A 161 -7.42 -1.73 1.25
CA LEU A 161 -8.84 -2.06 1.28
C LEU A 161 -9.33 -2.43 -0.12
N GLY A 162 -10.10 -3.48 -0.23
CA GLY A 162 -10.62 -3.96 -1.50
C GLY A 162 -12.11 -3.61 -1.68
N TRP A 163 -12.47 -3.22 -2.90
CA TRP A 163 -13.83 -2.85 -3.27
C TRP A 163 -14.23 -3.46 -4.63
N GLU A 164 -15.48 -3.84 -4.75
CA GLU A 164 -16.05 -4.26 -6.05
C GLU A 164 -16.06 -3.10 -7.05
N SER A 165 -16.22 -1.86 -6.58
CA SER A 165 -16.13 -0.66 -7.43
C SER A 165 -15.84 0.59 -6.58
N ARG A 166 -15.36 1.66 -7.25
CA ARG A 166 -15.20 2.98 -6.64
C ARG A 166 -16.54 3.54 -6.10
N ALA A 167 -17.65 3.22 -6.75
CA ALA A 167 -18.98 3.66 -6.32
C ALA A 167 -19.34 3.10 -4.94
N HIS A 168 -19.04 1.83 -4.66
CA HIS A 168 -19.30 1.23 -3.35
C HIS A 168 -18.54 1.95 -2.22
N HIS A 169 -17.26 2.27 -2.43
CA HIS A 169 -16.52 3.09 -1.48
C HIS A 169 -17.16 4.48 -1.32
N THR A 170 -17.55 5.13 -2.43
CA THR A 170 -18.15 6.47 -2.40
C THR A 170 -19.50 6.46 -1.66
N GLU A 171 -20.29 5.40 -1.79
CA GLU A 171 -21.54 5.25 -1.04
C GLU A 171 -21.25 5.06 0.46
N TYR A 172 -20.29 4.19 0.80
CA TYR A 172 -19.89 3.97 2.18
C TYR A 172 -19.34 5.24 2.85
N SER A 173 -18.51 6.01 2.16
CA SER A 173 -17.91 7.24 2.68
C SER A 173 -18.92 8.36 3.00
N LYS A 174 -20.19 8.21 2.60
CA LYS A 174 -21.29 9.13 2.92
C LYS A 174 -22.15 8.67 4.10
N THR A 175 -21.82 7.53 4.69
CA THR A 175 -22.59 6.97 5.80
C THR A 175 -22.19 7.60 7.15
N ALA A 176 -23.13 7.66 8.08
CA ALA A 176 -22.83 8.06 9.45
C ALA A 176 -21.82 7.12 10.13
N LEU A 177 -21.78 5.84 9.74
CA LEU A 177 -20.84 4.85 10.26
C LEU A 177 -19.39 5.25 9.91
N PHE A 178 -19.15 5.61 8.64
CA PHE A 178 -17.85 6.12 8.19
C PHE A 178 -17.43 7.38 8.97
N ASP A 179 -18.33 8.32 9.16
CA ASP A 179 -18.03 9.59 9.80
C ASP A 179 -17.62 9.47 11.27
N VAL A 180 -18.11 8.47 11.99
CA VAL A 180 -17.82 8.28 13.43
C VAL A 180 -16.32 8.19 13.68
N GLU A 181 -15.63 7.25 13.01
CA GLU A 181 -14.21 7.03 13.28
C GLU A 181 -13.33 8.06 12.56
N ILE A 182 -13.70 8.47 11.35
CA ILE A 182 -12.96 9.49 10.61
C ILE A 182 -12.94 10.83 11.37
N ASN A 183 -14.05 11.23 12.00
CA ASN A 183 -14.08 12.47 12.79
C ASN A 183 -13.22 12.38 14.06
N LYS A 184 -13.05 11.19 14.65
CA LYS A 184 -12.12 10.99 15.76
C LYS A 184 -10.66 11.06 15.30
N LEU A 185 -10.35 10.58 14.08
CA LEU A 185 -8.99 10.47 13.56
C LEU A 185 -8.49 11.74 12.87
N LYS A 186 -9.36 12.51 12.21
CA LYS A 186 -8.98 13.76 11.50
C LYS A 186 -8.12 14.73 12.32
N PRO A 187 -8.35 14.96 13.62
CA PRO A 187 -7.49 15.84 14.42
C PRO A 187 -6.04 15.39 14.50
N HIS A 188 -5.80 14.10 14.29
CA HIS A 188 -4.47 13.47 14.35
C HIS A 188 -3.76 13.40 13.00
N TYR A 189 -4.43 13.71 11.88
CA TYR A 189 -3.86 13.65 10.54
C TYR A 189 -2.96 14.85 10.26
N ALA A 190 -1.76 14.57 9.76
CA ALA A 190 -0.87 15.58 9.20
C ALA A 190 -1.18 15.83 7.71
N PRO A 191 -0.73 16.96 7.15
CA PRO A 191 -0.74 17.17 5.70
C PRO A 191 -0.03 16.02 4.97
N GLY A 192 -0.54 15.67 3.80
CA GLY A 192 -0.02 14.53 3.02
C GLY A 192 -0.77 13.23 3.21
N SER A 193 -1.70 13.15 4.19
CA SER A 193 -2.63 12.02 4.29
C SER A 193 -3.58 12.00 3.09
N MET A 194 -3.68 10.85 2.41
CA MET A 194 -4.53 10.72 1.21
C MET A 194 -4.99 9.28 0.99
N GLY A 195 -6.09 9.12 0.26
CA GLY A 195 -6.52 7.85 -0.32
C GLY A 195 -6.21 7.80 -1.82
N ILE A 196 -5.72 6.67 -2.28
CA ILE A 196 -5.39 6.38 -3.67
C ILE A 196 -6.21 5.17 -4.09
N PHE A 197 -6.76 5.19 -5.30
CA PHE A 197 -7.52 4.08 -5.85
C PHE A 197 -6.88 3.62 -7.15
N LEU A 198 -6.83 2.30 -7.35
CA LEU A 198 -6.26 1.73 -8.56
C LEU A 198 -6.72 0.28 -8.77
N ARG A 199 -6.54 -0.18 -9.99
CA ARG A 199 -6.58 -1.60 -10.31
C ARG A 199 -5.18 -2.16 -10.24
N LEU A 200 -5.01 -3.24 -9.51
CA LEU A 200 -3.74 -3.92 -9.41
C LEU A 200 -3.68 -5.10 -10.37
N THR A 201 -2.55 -5.21 -11.06
CA THR A 201 -2.15 -6.44 -11.77
C THR A 201 -1.33 -7.28 -10.83
N ARG A 202 -1.69 -8.55 -10.66
CA ARG A 202 -0.89 -9.51 -9.89
C ARG A 202 0.09 -10.21 -10.79
N GLU A 203 1.34 -10.30 -10.37
CA GLU A 203 2.36 -11.14 -10.97
C GLU A 203 2.80 -12.19 -9.95
N SER A 204 2.46 -13.44 -10.22
CA SER A 204 2.87 -14.57 -9.38
C SER A 204 4.30 -15.00 -9.74
N SER A 205 5.03 -15.46 -8.74
CA SER A 205 6.38 -16.03 -8.88
C SER A 205 6.37 -17.31 -9.70
#